data_a40f4bfaa0ef5823b9416409c1547c78
#
_entry.id   a40f4bfaa0ef5823b9416409c1547c78
#
_cell.length_a   1.000
_cell.length_b   1.000
_cell.length_c   1.000
_cell.angle_alpha   90.00
_cell.angle_beta   90.00
_cell.angle_gamma   90.00
#
_symmetry.space_group_name_H-M   'P 1'
#
loop_
_entity.id
_entity.type
_entity.pdbx_description
1 polymer ?
#
loop_
_entity_poly.entity_id
_entity_poly.type
_entity_poly.pdbx_seq_one_letter_code
_entity_poly.pdbx_strand_id
1 'polypeptide(L)'
;MVLSEFAPGPALANFVRVYRVVQFEFKGITNLPFKPYPPRPEHCLSFYPRDTETVEYVNSGKKITNLKTVLMGQQDEVTNRYVGRDFLVFQVVFRPGALYRLTGIPSWELNNSYFDAETVFSK
;
A
#
# COMPACT_ATOMS: atom_id res chain seq x y z
N MET A 1 17.18 7.23 0.89
CA MET A 1 15.76 6.98 1.15
C MET A 1 15.18 8.11 1.97
N VAL A 2 14.01 8.57 1.63
CA VAL A 2 13.29 9.60 2.39
C VAL A 2 11.97 8.98 2.85
N LEU A 3 11.69 9.09 4.15
CA LEU A 3 10.42 8.68 4.74
C LEU A 3 9.88 9.88 5.52
N SER A 4 8.69 10.32 5.18
CA SER A 4 8.02 11.42 5.86
C SER A 4 6.60 11.01 6.25
N GLU A 5 6.18 11.44 7.44
CA GLU A 5 4.83 11.18 7.92
C GLU A 5 4.16 12.48 8.31
N PHE A 6 2.87 12.59 8.00
CA PHE A 6 2.09 13.80 8.24
C PHE A 6 0.77 13.46 8.91
N ALA A 7 0.40 14.23 9.92
CA ALA A 7 -0.88 14.06 10.57
C ALA A 7 -2.01 14.57 9.66
N PRO A 8 -3.20 13.92 9.69
CA PRO A 8 -4.35 14.41 8.94
C PRO A 8 -4.92 15.67 9.58
N GLY A 9 -5.57 16.50 8.76
CA GLY A 9 -6.33 17.63 9.26
C GLY A 9 -7.59 17.18 10.02
N PRO A 10 -8.26 18.11 10.72
CA PRO A 10 -9.41 17.77 11.57
C PRO A 10 -10.55 17.06 10.82
N ALA A 11 -10.76 17.39 9.55
CA ALA A 11 -11.85 16.81 8.76
C ALA A 11 -11.69 15.30 8.55
N LEU A 12 -10.46 14.79 8.51
CA LEU A 12 -10.17 13.39 8.22
C LEU A 12 -9.57 12.63 9.40
N ALA A 13 -9.36 13.29 10.53
CA ALA A 13 -8.67 12.69 11.68
C ALA A 13 -9.39 11.47 12.25
N ASN A 14 -10.73 11.36 12.06
CA ASN A 14 -11.49 10.20 12.52
C ASN A 14 -11.33 8.98 11.62
N PHE A 15 -10.83 9.15 10.40
CA PHE A 15 -10.69 8.09 9.40
C PHE A 15 -9.24 7.76 9.11
N VAL A 16 -8.37 8.75 9.10
CA VAL A 16 -6.97 8.62 8.70
C VAL A 16 -6.08 8.72 9.92
N ARG A 17 -5.20 7.74 10.07
CA ARG A 17 -4.21 7.75 11.16
C ARG A 17 -3.00 8.61 10.79
N VAL A 18 -2.50 8.45 9.57
CA VAL A 18 -1.29 9.14 9.11
C VAL A 18 -1.22 9.11 7.58
N TYR A 19 -0.63 10.14 7.00
CA TYR A 19 -0.17 10.13 5.61
C TYR A 19 1.32 9.82 5.61
N ARG A 20 1.74 8.98 4.69
CA ARG A 20 3.13 8.54 4.60
C ARG A 20 3.65 8.72 3.19
N VAL A 21 4.86 9.28 3.07
CA VAL A 21 5.56 9.41 1.80
C VAL A 21 6.87 8.67 1.91
N VAL A 22 7.12 7.76 0.98
CA VAL A 22 8.39 7.03 0.91
C VAL A 22 8.98 7.24 -0.48
N GLN A 23 10.24 7.63 -0.53
CA GLN A 23 10.92 7.90 -1.79
C GLN A 23 12.36 7.38 -1.73
N PHE A 24 12.78 6.68 -2.78
CA PHE A 24 14.17 6.35 -2.98
C PHE A 24 14.45 6.04 -4.45
N GLU A 25 15.74 6.19 -4.83
CA GLU A 25 16.21 5.89 -6.17
C GLU A 25 17.34 4.86 -6.09
N PHE A 26 17.32 3.91 -7.01
CA PHE A 26 18.39 2.92 -7.13
C PHE A 26 19.22 3.25 -8.37
N LYS A 27 20.29 4.02 -8.19
CA LYS A 27 21.19 4.38 -9.28
C LYS A 27 22.37 3.41 -9.33
N GLY A 28 22.72 2.98 -10.54
CA GLY A 28 23.88 2.13 -10.74
C GLY A 28 23.73 0.69 -10.27
N ILE A 29 22.52 0.26 -9.91
CA ILE A 29 22.24 -1.10 -9.47
C ILE A 29 21.61 -1.87 -10.62
N THR A 30 22.24 -3.00 -11.01
CA THR A 30 21.75 -3.82 -12.11
C THR A 30 20.53 -4.65 -11.68
N ASN A 31 20.61 -5.30 -10.53
CA ASN A 31 19.53 -6.09 -9.97
C ASN A 31 18.95 -5.35 -8.78
N LEU A 32 17.68 -4.98 -8.89
CA LEU A 32 17.02 -4.28 -7.78
C LEU A 32 16.73 -5.25 -6.65
N PRO A 33 16.98 -4.82 -5.40
CA PRO A 33 16.68 -5.68 -4.26
C PRO A 33 15.18 -5.83 -4.07
N PHE A 34 14.77 -6.94 -3.48
CA PHE A 34 13.43 -7.06 -2.95
C PHE A 34 13.52 -7.03 -1.43
N LYS A 35 12.39 -6.74 -0.80
CA LYS A 35 12.32 -6.70 0.66
C LYS A 35 11.15 -7.55 1.14
N PRO A 36 11.39 -8.52 2.04
CA PRO A 36 10.29 -9.22 2.70
C PRO A 36 9.60 -8.27 3.69
N TYR A 37 8.28 -8.32 3.69
CA TYR A 37 7.47 -7.54 4.61
C TYR A 37 6.73 -8.46 5.56
N PRO A 38 6.86 -8.26 6.87
CA PRO A 38 6.05 -8.99 7.84
C PRO A 38 4.60 -8.55 7.75
N PRO A 39 3.67 -9.38 8.22
CA PRO A 39 2.26 -8.99 8.28
C PRO A 39 2.07 -7.73 9.11
N ARG A 40 1.13 -6.87 8.66
CA ARG A 40 0.78 -5.64 9.37
C ARG A 40 -0.73 -5.47 9.43
N PRO A 41 -1.25 -5.04 10.59
CA PRO A 41 -2.68 -4.80 10.76
C PRO A 41 -3.08 -3.42 10.26
N GLU A 42 -2.75 -3.10 9.02
CA GLU A 42 -3.04 -1.78 8.43
C GLU A 42 -3.86 -1.91 7.17
N HIS A 43 -4.78 -0.98 6.99
CA HIS A 43 -5.45 -0.73 5.71
C HIS A 43 -4.85 0.53 5.12
N CYS A 44 -4.42 0.46 3.87
CA CYS A 44 -3.76 1.58 3.20
C CYS A 44 -4.33 1.81 1.81
N LEU A 45 -4.37 3.08 1.41
CA LEU A 45 -4.57 3.46 0.03
C LEU A 45 -3.24 4.04 -0.45
N SER A 46 -2.64 3.41 -1.45
CA SER A 46 -1.30 3.78 -1.93
C SER A 46 -1.36 4.28 -3.36
N PHE A 47 -0.63 5.36 -3.62
CA PHE A 47 -0.50 5.97 -4.95
C PHE A 47 0.96 5.91 -5.37
N TYR A 48 1.20 5.34 -6.56
CA TYR A 48 2.54 5.20 -7.13
C TYR A 48 2.66 6.07 -8.37
N PRO A 49 3.07 7.35 -8.25
CA PRO A 49 3.12 8.25 -9.40
C PRO A 49 4.28 7.99 -10.36
N ARG A 50 5.25 7.19 -9.94
CA ARG A 50 6.40 6.81 -10.74
C ARG A 50 6.38 5.32 -10.99
N ASP A 51 7.45 4.59 -10.67
CA ASP A 51 7.48 3.14 -10.87
C ASP A 51 6.52 2.44 -9.91
N THR A 52 5.84 1.43 -10.43
CA THR A 52 4.92 0.62 -9.63
C THR A 52 5.68 -0.42 -8.82
N GLU A 53 4.97 -1.06 -7.88
CA GLU A 53 5.51 -2.13 -7.05
C GLU A 53 4.93 -3.46 -7.47
N THR A 54 5.74 -4.52 -7.39
CA THR A 54 5.27 -5.90 -7.52
C THR A 54 5.26 -6.53 -6.13
N VAL A 55 4.13 -7.15 -5.78
CA VAL A 55 3.97 -7.82 -4.49
C VAL A 55 3.79 -9.31 -4.75
N GLU A 56 4.60 -10.12 -4.08
CA GLU A 56 4.53 -11.57 -4.17
C GLU A 56 4.17 -12.15 -2.80
N TYR A 57 3.11 -12.95 -2.76
CA TYR A 57 2.75 -13.68 -1.55
C TYR A 57 3.63 -14.94 -1.45
N VAL A 58 4.41 -15.03 -0.39
CA VAL A 58 5.41 -16.09 -0.23
C VAL A 58 4.77 -17.48 -0.24
N ASN A 59 3.63 -17.64 0.44
CA ASN A 59 3.01 -18.97 0.60
C ASN A 59 2.35 -19.47 -0.69
N SER A 60 1.67 -18.60 -1.43
CA SER A 60 0.90 -19.00 -2.61
C SER A 60 1.62 -18.76 -3.92
N GLY A 61 2.65 -17.91 -3.92
CA GLY A 61 3.32 -17.48 -5.14
C GLY A 61 2.51 -16.48 -5.95
N LYS A 62 1.36 -16.04 -5.47
CA LYS A 62 0.53 -15.06 -6.17
C LYS A 62 1.26 -13.74 -6.29
N LYS A 63 1.24 -13.14 -7.48
CA LYS A 63 1.86 -11.85 -7.75
C LYS A 63 0.83 -10.84 -8.19
N ILE A 64 1.01 -9.60 -7.75
CA ILE A 64 0.20 -8.46 -8.13
C ILE A 64 1.15 -7.39 -8.66
N THR A 65 0.92 -6.93 -9.89
CA THR A 65 1.82 -6.03 -10.59
C THR A 65 1.06 -4.89 -11.26
N ASN A 66 1.80 -3.82 -11.57
CA ASN A 66 1.34 -2.73 -12.45
C ASN A 66 0.12 -1.96 -11.96
N LEU A 67 -0.16 -1.98 -10.67
CA LEU A 67 -1.21 -1.15 -10.11
C LEU A 67 -0.63 0.19 -9.68
N LYS A 68 -1.23 1.28 -10.13
CA LYS A 68 -0.79 2.64 -9.77
C LYS A 68 -1.47 3.19 -8.54
N THR A 69 -2.67 2.72 -8.27
CA THR A 69 -3.46 3.11 -7.10
C THR A 69 -3.96 1.84 -6.46
N VAL A 70 -3.51 1.55 -5.25
CA VAL A 70 -3.72 0.24 -4.63
C VAL A 70 -4.43 0.41 -3.29
N LEU A 71 -5.53 -0.31 -3.12
CA LEU A 71 -6.16 -0.48 -1.82
C LEU A 71 -5.66 -1.77 -1.20
N MET A 72 -4.96 -1.64 -0.08
CA MET A 72 -4.36 -2.78 0.61
C MET A 72 -5.11 -3.05 1.90
N GLY A 73 -5.58 -4.28 2.06
CA GLY A 73 -6.17 -4.73 3.30
C GLY A 73 -5.12 -5.21 4.29
N GLN A 74 -5.60 -5.64 5.46
CA GLN A 74 -4.73 -6.20 6.48
C GLN A 74 -4.08 -7.48 5.96
N GLN A 75 -2.77 -7.60 6.18
CA GLN A 75 -2.00 -8.77 5.74
C GLN A 75 -1.67 -9.65 6.94
N ASP A 76 -1.87 -10.96 6.80
CA ASP A 76 -1.43 -11.94 7.79
C ASP A 76 -0.39 -12.91 7.23
N GLU A 77 0.09 -12.66 6.00
CA GLU A 77 1.14 -13.44 5.35
C GLU A 77 2.33 -12.54 5.04
N VAL A 78 3.51 -13.15 4.97
CA VAL A 78 4.71 -12.46 4.52
C VAL A 78 4.61 -12.23 3.02
N THR A 79 4.97 -11.03 2.57
CA THR A 79 5.06 -10.69 1.16
C THR A 79 6.46 -10.23 0.82
N ASN A 80 6.89 -10.51 -0.41
CA ASN A 80 8.11 -9.95 -0.96
C ASN A 80 7.73 -8.79 -1.86
N ARG A 81 8.39 -7.65 -1.69
CA ARG A 81 8.09 -6.45 -2.43
C ARG A 81 9.25 -6.08 -3.34
N TYR A 82 8.95 -5.94 -4.62
CA TYR A 82 9.90 -5.57 -5.65
C TYR A 82 9.52 -4.20 -6.15
N VAL A 83 10.42 -3.23 -5.96
CA VAL A 83 10.16 -1.85 -6.35
C VAL A 83 10.96 -1.49 -7.59
N GLY A 84 10.50 -0.47 -8.33
CA GLY A 84 11.24 0.06 -9.46
C GLY A 84 12.41 0.94 -9.02
N ARG A 85 13.20 1.40 -10.00
CA ARG A 85 14.39 2.20 -9.73
C ARG A 85 14.05 3.58 -9.16
N ASP A 86 12.94 4.14 -9.58
CA ASP A 86 12.48 5.45 -9.15
C ASP A 86 11.19 5.25 -8.36
N PHE A 87 11.35 4.97 -7.08
CA PHE A 87 10.24 4.63 -6.22
C PHE A 87 9.74 5.84 -5.45
N LEU A 88 8.45 6.13 -5.61
CA LEU A 88 7.75 7.13 -4.84
C LEU A 88 6.36 6.59 -4.54
N VAL A 89 5.99 6.53 -3.27
CA VAL A 89 4.64 6.15 -2.86
C VAL A 89 4.11 7.17 -1.88
N PHE A 90 2.86 7.55 -2.09
CA PHE A 90 2.07 8.31 -1.14
C PHE A 90 1.01 7.37 -0.57
N GLN A 91 0.97 7.23 0.74
CA GLN A 91 0.04 6.31 1.41
C GLN A 91 -0.89 7.04 2.35
N VAL A 92 -2.16 6.66 2.30
CA VAL A 92 -3.16 7.03 3.29
C VAL A 92 -3.36 5.81 4.18
N VAL A 93 -2.95 5.92 5.44
CA VAL A 93 -3.09 4.82 6.40
C VAL A 93 -4.35 5.08 7.23
N PHE A 94 -5.31 4.16 7.12
CA PHE A 94 -6.60 4.32 7.78
C PHE A 94 -6.57 3.87 9.24
N ARG A 95 -7.43 4.49 10.04
CA ARG A 95 -7.69 3.99 11.38
C ARG A 95 -8.48 2.68 11.30
N PRO A 96 -8.37 1.82 12.31
CA PRO A 96 -9.16 0.59 12.34
C PRO A 96 -10.65 0.86 12.12
N GLY A 97 -11.27 0.09 11.21
CA GLY A 97 -12.68 0.22 10.89
C GLY A 97 -13.07 1.36 9.97
N ALA A 98 -12.15 2.31 9.70
CA ALA A 98 -12.47 3.47 8.90
C ALA A 98 -12.81 3.12 7.45
N LEU A 99 -12.08 2.17 6.88
CA LEU A 99 -12.30 1.78 5.49
C LEU A 99 -13.70 1.18 5.30
N TYR A 100 -14.17 0.38 6.24
CA TYR A 100 -15.54 -0.13 6.21
C TYR A 100 -16.56 1.03 6.26
N ARG A 101 -16.33 2.00 7.12
CA ARG A 101 -17.23 3.16 7.25
C ARG A 101 -17.28 3.99 5.98
N LEU A 102 -16.17 4.05 5.23
CA LEU A 102 -16.08 4.84 3.99
C LEU A 102 -16.61 4.10 2.77
N THR A 103 -16.43 2.78 2.71
CA THR A 103 -16.71 2.00 1.50
C THR A 103 -17.85 1.00 1.66
N GLY A 104 -18.18 0.63 2.89
CA GLY A 104 -19.14 -0.45 3.16
C GLY A 104 -18.58 -1.85 2.96
N ILE A 105 -17.31 -1.97 2.59
CA ILE A 105 -16.69 -3.28 2.37
C ILE A 105 -16.23 -3.83 3.72
N PRO A 106 -16.71 -5.02 4.12
CA PRO A 106 -16.26 -5.61 5.38
C PRO A 106 -14.76 -5.87 5.39
N SER A 107 -14.12 -5.61 6.54
CA SER A 107 -12.67 -5.72 6.65
C SER A 107 -12.14 -7.09 6.26
N TRP A 108 -12.87 -8.17 6.56
CA TRP A 108 -12.43 -9.53 6.25
C TRP A 108 -12.35 -9.80 4.73
N GLU A 109 -13.12 -9.09 3.92
CA GLU A 109 -13.04 -9.22 2.46
C GLU A 109 -11.75 -8.62 1.90
N LEU A 110 -11.09 -7.76 2.66
CA LEU A 110 -9.87 -7.08 2.24
C LEU A 110 -8.60 -7.79 2.73
N ASN A 111 -8.74 -8.80 3.59
CA ASN A 111 -7.59 -9.50 4.15
C ASN A 111 -6.74 -10.14 3.06
N ASN A 112 -5.41 -9.96 3.15
CA ASN A 112 -4.44 -10.51 2.21
C ASN A 112 -4.73 -10.13 0.76
N SER A 113 -5.18 -8.89 0.55
CA SER A 113 -5.57 -8.42 -0.78
C SER A 113 -4.94 -7.10 -1.13
N TYR A 114 -4.64 -6.96 -2.42
CA TYR A 114 -4.22 -5.72 -3.06
C TYR A 114 -5.17 -5.50 -4.21
N PHE A 115 -6.02 -4.48 -4.11
CA PHE A 115 -7.00 -4.18 -5.14
C PHE A 115 -6.57 -2.96 -5.93
N ASP A 116 -6.92 -2.94 -7.20
CA ASP A 116 -6.88 -1.70 -7.95
C ASP A 116 -7.93 -0.76 -7.33
N ALA A 117 -7.48 0.28 -6.67
CA ALA A 117 -8.37 1.19 -5.96
C ALA A 117 -9.35 1.90 -6.90
N GLU A 118 -9.00 2.06 -8.17
CA GLU A 118 -9.89 2.66 -9.14
C GLU A 118 -11.17 1.84 -9.34
N THR A 119 -11.10 0.53 -9.18
CA THR A 119 -12.30 -0.32 -9.28
C THR A 119 -13.21 -0.20 -8.06
N VAL A 120 -12.66 0.22 -6.92
CA VAL A 120 -13.43 0.37 -5.68
C VAL A 120 -14.07 1.75 -5.58
N PHE A 121 -13.33 2.81 -5.95
CA PHE A 121 -13.77 4.20 -5.79
C PHE A 121 -14.29 4.82 -7.08
N SER A 122 -14.16 4.16 -8.20
CA SER A 122 -14.68 4.66 -9.48
C SER A 122 -16.20 4.65 -9.51
N LYS A 123 -16.76 5.66 -10.14
CA LYS A 123 -18.20 5.77 -10.30
C LYS A 123 -18.59 5.60 -11.77
#